data_a40597e425a6e94478318619650274ab
#
_entry.id   a40597e425a6e94478318619650274ab
#
_cell.length_a   1.000
_cell.length_b   1.000
_cell.length_c   1.000
_cell.angle_alpha   90.00
_cell.angle_beta   90.00
_cell.angle_gamma   90.00
#
_symmetry.space_group_name_H-M   'P 1'
#
loop_
_entity.id
_entity.type
_entity.pdbx_description
1 polymer ?
#
loop_
_entity_poly.entity_id
_entity_poly.type
_entity_poly.pdbx_seq_one_letter_code
_entity_poly.pdbx_strand_id
1 'polypeptide(L)'
;RRGFLKELGLVGGSGVLLAMFPWLQSCSDEARREVAGEKARLAIVGTGSRGQYHIQNLLNTPEAEIVALCDIYPPHLAEAAALCPGAKCYSDFDELLKDTNVQGLVIEVPLSSHAPLSIAGLRAGKHVFCEKAMAYTVDECKQMYDVWKETGQVLYIGQQRLFDKKYIRAVSNLSGMCSCSFRARSARSSRCVTSGSAITTGGVRFRLLSSSG
;
A
#
# COMPACT_ATOMS: atom_id res chain seq x y z
N ARG A 1 18.48 23.03 39.52
CA ARG A 1 18.09 21.80 38.80
C ARG A 1 17.55 20.69 39.72
N ARG A 2 18.04 20.53 40.95
CA ARG A 2 17.54 19.50 41.91
C ARG A 2 16.22 19.88 42.57
N GLY A 3 15.86 21.18 42.73
CA GLY A 3 14.61 21.62 43.31
C GLY A 3 13.39 21.41 42.41
N PHE A 4 13.57 21.65 41.11
CA PHE A 4 12.52 21.49 40.10
C PHE A 4 11.98 20.02 39.97
N LEU A 5 12.87 19.03 40.13
CA LEU A 5 12.50 17.63 40.08
C LEU A 5 11.79 17.13 41.36
N LYS A 6 11.97 17.81 42.50
CA LYS A 6 11.26 17.48 43.76
C LYS A 6 9.83 18.00 43.76
N GLU A 7 9.54 19.10 43.11
CA GLU A 7 8.18 19.63 43.01
C GLU A 7 7.31 18.87 42.00
N LEU A 8 7.92 18.28 40.94
CA LEU A 8 7.23 17.38 40.00
C LEU A 8 6.84 16.03 40.61
N GLY A 9 7.50 15.59 41.70
CA GLY A 9 7.21 14.33 42.37
C GLY A 9 6.05 14.38 43.38
N LEU A 10 5.48 15.57 43.65
CA LEU A 10 4.43 15.77 44.65
C LEU A 10 3.01 15.89 44.04
N VAL A 11 2.88 15.93 42.71
CA VAL A 11 1.56 15.88 42.07
C VAL A 11 1.37 14.49 41.51
N GLY A 12 0.66 13.70 42.33
CA GLY A 12 0.39 12.30 42.00
C GLY A 12 -0.36 12.12 40.67
N GLY A 13 0.11 11.16 39.93
CA GLY A 13 -0.61 10.60 38.80
C GLY A 13 -0.02 10.93 37.44
N SER A 14 0.27 9.88 36.71
CA SER A 14 0.72 9.85 35.32
C SER A 14 -0.14 10.64 34.32
N GLY A 15 -1.30 11.17 34.73
CA GLY A 15 -2.20 11.95 33.91
C GLY A 15 -1.76 13.42 33.67
N VAL A 16 -1.01 14.01 34.61
CA VAL A 16 -0.65 15.45 34.50
C VAL A 16 0.53 15.68 33.54
N LEU A 17 1.43 14.71 33.41
CA LEU A 17 2.54 14.79 32.46
C LEU A 17 2.08 14.69 30.99
N LEU A 18 1.02 13.95 30.72
CA LEU A 18 0.42 13.84 29.39
C LEU A 18 -0.32 15.11 28.94
N ALA A 19 -0.91 15.86 29.90
CA ALA A 19 -1.60 17.11 29.60
C ALA A 19 -0.66 18.28 29.23
N MET A 20 0.62 18.21 29.60
CA MET A 20 1.62 19.23 29.27
C MET A 20 2.29 19.06 27.91
N PHE A 21 2.12 17.90 27.27
CA PHE A 21 2.72 17.60 25.97
C PHE A 21 1.69 17.01 25.02
N PRO A 22 0.73 17.80 24.51
CA PRO A 22 -0.33 17.30 23.63
C PRO A 22 0.19 16.67 22.33
N TRP A 23 1.41 17.00 21.90
CA TRP A 23 2.06 16.39 20.75
C TRP A 23 2.59 14.96 20.99
N LEU A 24 2.75 14.54 22.25
CA LEU A 24 3.07 13.14 22.60
C LEU A 24 1.85 12.22 22.52
N GLN A 25 0.65 12.75 22.68
CA GLN A 25 -0.60 12.02 22.50
C GLN A 25 -0.92 11.80 21.01
N SER A 26 -0.54 12.73 20.15
CA SER A 26 -0.80 12.64 18.70
C SER A 26 -0.19 11.39 18.06
N CYS A 27 0.96 10.91 18.53
CA CYS A 27 1.60 9.70 17.98
C CYS A 27 0.95 8.37 18.43
N SER A 28 0.16 8.37 19.52
CA SER A 28 -0.53 7.18 20.02
C SER A 28 -1.96 7.08 19.48
N ASP A 29 -2.60 8.19 19.19
CA ASP A 29 -3.99 8.25 18.74
C ASP A 29 -4.11 8.06 17.21
N GLU A 30 -3.08 8.42 16.43
CA GLU A 30 -3.04 8.10 14.99
C GLU A 30 -2.88 6.59 14.73
N ALA A 31 -2.25 5.85 15.63
CA ALA A 31 -2.12 4.39 15.52
C ALA A 31 -3.40 3.63 15.93
N ARG A 32 -4.39 4.31 16.48
CA ARG A 32 -5.67 3.78 16.97
C ARG A 32 -6.86 4.62 16.51
N ARG A 33 -6.82 5.16 15.32
CA ARG A 33 -8.09 5.46 14.66
C ARG A 33 -8.74 4.11 14.40
N GLU A 34 -9.64 3.70 15.31
CA GLU A 34 -10.74 2.84 14.94
C GLU A 34 -11.34 3.49 13.71
N VAL A 35 -11.19 2.83 12.57
CA VAL A 35 -11.86 3.25 11.35
C VAL A 35 -13.33 2.99 11.63
N ALA A 36 -13.98 3.96 12.28
CA ALA A 36 -15.43 4.03 12.45
C ALA A 36 -16.01 4.36 11.06
N GLY A 37 -15.82 3.43 10.11
CA GLY A 37 -16.20 3.55 8.73
C GLY A 37 -16.72 2.21 8.23
N GLU A 38 -17.48 2.27 7.15
CA GLU A 38 -17.92 1.10 6.41
C GLU A 38 -16.68 0.27 5.97
N LYS A 39 -16.73 -1.05 6.17
CA LYS A 39 -15.65 -1.95 5.75
C LYS A 39 -15.45 -1.86 4.24
N ALA A 40 -14.19 -1.92 3.80
CA ALA A 40 -13.87 -1.99 2.39
C ALA A 40 -14.34 -3.33 1.81
N ARG A 41 -15.28 -3.30 0.87
CA ARG A 41 -15.83 -4.49 0.20
C ARG A 41 -14.93 -4.91 -0.95
N LEU A 42 -14.24 -6.02 -0.78
CA LEU A 42 -13.21 -6.51 -1.68
C LEU A 42 -13.65 -7.77 -2.41
N ALA A 43 -13.20 -7.91 -3.65
CA ALA A 43 -13.25 -9.15 -4.40
C ALA A 43 -11.84 -9.70 -4.62
N ILE A 44 -11.68 -11.01 -4.47
CA ILE A 44 -10.44 -11.72 -4.78
C ILE A 44 -10.54 -12.30 -6.19
N VAL A 45 -9.61 -11.93 -7.06
CA VAL A 45 -9.51 -12.40 -8.44
C VAL A 45 -8.28 -13.29 -8.58
N GLY A 46 -8.52 -14.58 -8.80
CA GLY A 46 -7.51 -15.63 -8.69
C GLY A 46 -7.47 -16.20 -7.26
N THR A 47 -8.12 -17.34 -7.06
CA THR A 47 -8.28 -17.98 -5.74
C THR A 47 -7.35 -19.18 -5.53
N GLY A 48 -6.28 -19.29 -6.33
CA GLY A 48 -5.22 -20.27 -6.14
C GLY A 48 -4.46 -20.08 -4.82
N SER A 49 -3.32 -20.73 -4.66
CA SER A 49 -2.55 -20.70 -3.40
C SER A 49 -2.22 -19.30 -2.90
N ARG A 50 -1.95 -18.35 -3.81
CA ARG A 50 -1.65 -16.97 -3.44
C ARG A 50 -2.92 -16.22 -3.00
N GLY A 51 -4.02 -16.40 -3.74
CA GLY A 51 -5.32 -15.85 -3.37
C GLY A 51 -5.80 -16.35 -2.01
N GLN A 52 -5.67 -17.65 -1.74
CA GLN A 52 -6.02 -18.24 -0.44
C GLN A 52 -5.19 -17.64 0.71
N TYR A 53 -3.89 -17.38 0.49
CA TYR A 53 -3.05 -16.69 1.47
C TYR A 53 -3.57 -15.27 1.78
N HIS A 54 -3.96 -14.51 0.77
CA HIS A 54 -4.55 -13.18 0.98
C HIS A 54 -5.92 -13.24 1.61
N ILE A 55 -6.76 -14.22 1.25
CA ILE A 55 -8.05 -14.46 1.92
C ILE A 55 -7.84 -14.62 3.42
N GLN A 56 -6.92 -15.50 3.86
CA GLN A 56 -6.65 -15.73 5.28
C GLN A 56 -6.18 -14.47 6.00
N ASN A 57 -5.35 -13.64 5.36
CA ASN A 57 -4.89 -12.38 5.94
C ASN A 57 -6.04 -11.36 6.04
N LEU A 58 -6.87 -11.23 5.01
CA LEU A 58 -7.98 -10.29 4.98
C LEU A 58 -9.10 -10.66 5.96
N LEU A 59 -9.35 -11.94 6.19
CA LEU A 59 -10.29 -12.40 7.23
C LEU A 59 -9.88 -11.95 8.65
N ASN A 60 -8.59 -11.69 8.88
CA ASN A 60 -8.07 -11.17 10.13
C ASN A 60 -7.96 -9.63 10.14
N THR A 61 -8.43 -8.95 9.08
CA THR A 61 -8.37 -7.50 8.94
C THR A 61 -9.76 -6.91 9.15
N PRO A 62 -10.03 -6.23 10.28
CA PRO A 62 -11.38 -5.79 10.63
C PRO A 62 -11.95 -4.73 9.70
N GLU A 63 -11.10 -3.99 8.98
CA GLU A 63 -11.46 -2.92 8.05
C GLU A 63 -11.84 -3.44 6.66
N ALA A 64 -11.67 -4.75 6.40
CA ALA A 64 -11.95 -5.36 5.11
C ALA A 64 -13.05 -6.41 5.21
N GLU A 65 -13.80 -6.57 4.12
CA GLU A 65 -14.79 -7.63 3.95
C GLU A 65 -14.65 -8.23 2.55
N ILE A 66 -14.51 -9.54 2.47
CA ILE A 66 -14.49 -10.26 1.20
C ILE A 66 -15.94 -10.54 0.78
N VAL A 67 -16.42 -9.80 -0.21
CA VAL A 67 -17.82 -9.91 -0.70
C VAL A 67 -17.93 -10.75 -1.97
N ALA A 68 -16.81 -10.96 -2.69
CA ALA A 68 -16.82 -11.74 -3.92
C ALA A 68 -15.51 -12.50 -4.14
N LEU A 69 -15.59 -13.61 -4.85
CA LEU A 69 -14.50 -14.47 -5.28
C LEU A 69 -14.62 -14.72 -6.78
N CYS A 70 -13.53 -14.65 -7.52
CA CYS A 70 -13.53 -14.93 -8.96
C CYS A 70 -12.33 -15.81 -9.34
N ASP A 71 -12.60 -16.93 -9.99
CA ASP A 71 -11.58 -17.80 -10.57
C ASP A 71 -12.18 -18.56 -11.75
N ILE A 72 -11.38 -18.75 -12.79
CA ILE A 72 -11.72 -19.56 -13.96
C ILE A 72 -11.64 -21.06 -13.68
N TYR A 73 -10.96 -21.47 -12.60
CA TYR A 73 -10.78 -22.86 -12.21
C TYR A 73 -11.72 -23.25 -11.06
N PRO A 74 -12.77 -24.04 -11.31
CA PRO A 74 -13.81 -24.32 -10.31
C PRO A 74 -13.31 -24.91 -8.99
N PRO A 75 -12.29 -25.80 -8.94
CA PRO A 75 -11.79 -26.32 -7.68
C PRO A 75 -11.21 -25.24 -6.76
N HIS A 76 -10.41 -24.30 -7.29
CA HIS A 76 -9.88 -23.18 -6.50
C HIS A 76 -10.99 -22.29 -5.95
N LEU A 77 -12.00 -22.03 -6.79
CA LEU A 77 -13.16 -21.24 -6.39
C LEU A 77 -13.95 -21.92 -5.26
N ALA A 78 -14.13 -23.23 -5.33
CA ALA A 78 -14.82 -23.99 -4.30
C ALA A 78 -14.06 -23.99 -2.96
N GLU A 79 -12.74 -24.16 -3.00
CA GLU A 79 -11.88 -24.10 -1.82
C GLU A 79 -11.94 -22.71 -1.15
N ALA A 80 -11.88 -21.65 -1.96
CA ALA A 80 -11.98 -20.26 -1.46
C ALA A 80 -13.37 -19.95 -0.90
N ALA A 81 -14.43 -20.45 -1.53
CA ALA A 81 -15.80 -20.30 -1.05
C ALA A 81 -16.02 -20.95 0.32
N ALA A 82 -15.35 -22.07 0.58
CA ALA A 82 -15.38 -22.71 1.90
C ALA A 82 -14.75 -21.84 3.01
N LEU A 83 -13.76 -20.99 2.66
CA LEU A 83 -13.14 -20.03 3.59
C LEU A 83 -14.00 -18.77 3.77
N CYS A 84 -14.80 -18.41 2.78
CA CYS A 84 -15.61 -17.19 2.74
C CYS A 84 -17.08 -17.53 2.42
N PRO A 85 -17.85 -18.16 3.33
CA PRO A 85 -19.18 -18.68 3.03
C PRO A 85 -20.23 -17.59 2.68
N GLY A 86 -19.90 -16.31 2.93
CA GLY A 86 -20.78 -15.17 2.56
C GLY A 86 -20.42 -14.51 1.23
N ALA A 87 -19.31 -14.89 0.60
CA ALA A 87 -18.85 -14.26 -0.62
C ALA A 87 -19.52 -14.83 -1.86
N LYS A 88 -19.88 -13.96 -2.80
CA LYS A 88 -20.46 -14.36 -4.08
C LYS A 88 -19.38 -14.88 -5.02
N CYS A 89 -19.61 -16.03 -5.65
CA CYS A 89 -18.64 -16.67 -6.54
C CYS A 89 -18.93 -16.33 -7.99
N TYR A 90 -17.87 -16.02 -8.74
CA TYR A 90 -17.89 -15.72 -10.16
C TYR A 90 -16.89 -16.58 -10.91
N SER A 91 -17.29 -17.14 -12.03
CA SER A 91 -16.37 -17.80 -12.98
C SER A 91 -15.91 -16.88 -14.10
N ASP A 92 -16.58 -15.74 -14.25
CA ASP A 92 -16.30 -14.72 -15.26
C ASP A 92 -15.97 -13.38 -14.58
N PHE A 93 -14.86 -12.78 -14.99
CA PHE A 93 -14.40 -11.51 -14.48
C PHE A 93 -15.29 -10.33 -14.90
N ASP A 94 -15.83 -10.36 -16.12
CA ASP A 94 -16.73 -9.30 -16.61
C ASP A 94 -18.06 -9.28 -15.85
N GLU A 95 -18.52 -10.42 -15.40
CA GLU A 95 -19.68 -10.50 -14.51
C GLU A 95 -19.36 -9.94 -13.11
N LEU A 96 -18.18 -10.22 -12.58
CA LEU A 96 -17.72 -9.63 -11.32
C LEU A 96 -17.66 -8.11 -11.41
N LEU A 97 -17.19 -7.53 -12.51
CA LEU A 97 -17.07 -6.08 -12.66
C LEU A 97 -18.43 -5.35 -12.60
N LYS A 98 -19.51 -6.01 -12.97
CA LYS A 98 -20.88 -5.47 -12.90
C LYS A 98 -21.42 -5.40 -11.47
N ASP A 99 -20.81 -6.11 -10.52
CA ASP A 99 -21.27 -6.12 -9.14
C ASP A 99 -20.95 -4.77 -8.45
N THR A 100 -22.00 -4.01 -8.16
CA THR A 100 -21.90 -2.71 -7.50
C THR A 100 -21.54 -2.82 -6.02
N ASN A 101 -21.68 -4.00 -5.42
CA ASN A 101 -21.28 -4.24 -4.04
C ASN A 101 -19.77 -4.31 -3.86
N VAL A 102 -19.00 -4.60 -4.92
CA VAL A 102 -17.55 -4.66 -4.93
C VAL A 102 -16.96 -3.26 -5.12
N GLN A 103 -16.13 -2.81 -4.17
CA GLN A 103 -15.42 -1.54 -4.21
C GLN A 103 -13.98 -1.70 -4.72
N GLY A 104 -13.32 -2.79 -4.35
CA GLY A 104 -11.93 -3.05 -4.70
C GLY A 104 -11.67 -4.48 -5.13
N LEU A 105 -10.67 -4.64 -5.99
CA LEU A 105 -10.21 -5.91 -6.52
C LEU A 105 -8.83 -6.24 -5.97
N VAL A 106 -8.63 -7.47 -5.53
CA VAL A 106 -7.32 -8.03 -5.16
C VAL A 106 -6.97 -9.06 -6.22
N ILE A 107 -6.02 -8.71 -7.09
CA ILE A 107 -5.67 -9.49 -8.30
C ILE A 107 -4.46 -10.38 -8.03
N GLU A 108 -4.70 -11.70 -8.02
CA GLU A 108 -3.76 -12.78 -7.66
C GLU A 108 -3.66 -13.82 -8.78
N VAL A 109 -3.57 -13.35 -10.01
CA VAL A 109 -3.56 -14.16 -11.24
C VAL A 109 -2.15 -14.30 -11.79
N PRO A 110 -1.92 -15.12 -12.83
CA PRO A 110 -0.64 -15.13 -13.55
C PRO A 110 -0.28 -13.76 -14.12
N LEU A 111 1.03 -13.47 -14.16
CA LEU A 111 1.59 -12.16 -14.51
C LEU A 111 1.07 -11.58 -15.83
N SER A 112 0.84 -12.42 -16.84
CA SER A 112 0.28 -12.01 -18.13
C SER A 112 -1.12 -11.40 -18.04
N SER A 113 -1.85 -11.69 -16.98
CA SER A 113 -3.21 -11.19 -16.76
C SER A 113 -3.28 -9.99 -15.81
N HIS A 114 -2.16 -9.57 -15.22
CA HIS A 114 -2.14 -8.43 -14.29
C HIS A 114 -2.63 -7.15 -14.95
N ALA A 115 -2.04 -6.77 -16.09
CA ALA A 115 -2.37 -5.53 -16.76
C ALA A 115 -3.81 -5.50 -17.30
N PRO A 116 -4.27 -6.48 -18.10
CA PRO A 116 -5.62 -6.42 -18.65
C PRO A 116 -6.70 -6.40 -17.57
N LEU A 117 -6.59 -7.21 -16.51
CA LEU A 117 -7.59 -7.24 -15.44
C LEU A 117 -7.54 -5.98 -14.57
N SER A 118 -6.34 -5.45 -14.29
CA SER A 118 -6.20 -4.19 -13.53
C SER A 118 -6.80 -3.00 -14.31
N ILE A 119 -6.51 -2.91 -15.60
CA ILE A 119 -7.04 -1.86 -16.47
C ILE A 119 -8.58 -1.93 -16.54
N ALA A 120 -9.11 -3.12 -16.73
CA ALA A 120 -10.57 -3.31 -16.78
C ALA A 120 -11.22 -2.96 -15.44
N GLY A 121 -10.62 -3.37 -14.32
CA GLY A 121 -11.09 -3.03 -12.97
C GLY A 121 -11.11 -1.52 -12.71
N LEU A 122 -10.01 -0.81 -13.04
CA LEU A 122 -9.92 0.64 -12.90
C LEU A 122 -10.98 1.37 -13.74
N ARG A 123 -11.16 0.94 -15.00
CA ARG A 123 -12.18 1.51 -15.90
C ARG A 123 -13.60 1.24 -15.44
N ALA A 124 -13.83 0.12 -14.76
CA ALA A 124 -15.11 -0.18 -14.10
C ALA A 124 -15.31 0.60 -12.78
N GLY A 125 -14.42 1.52 -12.44
CA GLY A 125 -14.50 2.34 -11.23
C GLY A 125 -14.15 1.60 -9.94
N LYS A 126 -13.45 0.46 -10.04
CA LYS A 126 -12.98 -0.31 -8.87
C LYS A 126 -11.57 0.11 -8.49
N HIS A 127 -11.28 0.14 -7.19
CA HIS A 127 -9.91 0.21 -6.68
C HIS A 127 -9.20 -1.12 -6.95
N VAL A 128 -7.90 -1.09 -7.23
CA VAL A 128 -7.14 -2.29 -7.59
C VAL A 128 -5.90 -2.43 -6.73
N PHE A 129 -5.79 -3.57 -6.07
CA PHE A 129 -4.53 -4.13 -5.59
C PHE A 129 -4.11 -5.22 -6.56
N CYS A 130 -2.92 -5.12 -7.13
CA CYS A 130 -2.37 -6.13 -8.03
C CYS A 130 -1.07 -6.70 -7.44
N GLU A 131 -0.94 -8.03 -7.42
CA GLU A 131 0.28 -8.67 -6.94
C GLU A 131 1.50 -8.24 -7.78
N LYS A 132 2.68 -8.45 -7.21
CA LYS A 132 3.94 -8.21 -7.91
C LYS A 132 4.15 -9.32 -8.99
N ALA A 133 4.84 -9.06 -10.11
CA ALA A 133 5.26 -7.75 -10.56
C ALA A 133 4.08 -7.00 -11.23
N MET A 134 4.21 -5.68 -11.41
CA MET A 134 3.12 -4.84 -11.91
C MET A 134 2.48 -5.37 -13.20
N ALA A 135 3.31 -5.71 -14.20
CA ALA A 135 2.87 -6.27 -15.48
C ALA A 135 4.01 -7.06 -16.13
N TYR A 136 3.72 -7.71 -17.24
CA TYR A 136 4.67 -8.53 -17.98
C TYR A 136 5.64 -7.67 -18.83
N THR A 137 5.17 -6.55 -19.35
CA THR A 137 5.96 -5.63 -20.18
C THR A 137 5.95 -4.20 -19.65
N VAL A 138 6.94 -3.39 -20.06
CA VAL A 138 7.01 -1.97 -19.69
C VAL A 138 5.84 -1.18 -20.28
N ASP A 139 5.39 -1.54 -21.49
CA ASP A 139 4.26 -0.88 -22.15
C ASP A 139 2.94 -1.15 -21.40
N GLU A 140 2.74 -2.35 -20.91
CA GLU A 140 1.60 -2.67 -20.01
C GLU A 140 1.66 -1.86 -18.71
N CYS A 141 2.85 -1.72 -18.11
CA CYS A 141 3.01 -0.87 -16.93
C CYS A 141 2.61 0.59 -17.22
N LYS A 142 2.98 1.12 -18.39
CA LYS A 142 2.59 2.47 -18.81
C LYS A 142 1.08 2.58 -19.00
N GLN A 143 0.46 1.60 -19.66
CA GLN A 143 -1.00 1.56 -19.84
C GLN A 143 -1.73 1.55 -18.49
N MET A 144 -1.30 0.71 -17.55
CA MET A 144 -1.87 0.68 -16.19
C MET A 144 -1.73 2.05 -15.49
N TYR A 145 -0.57 2.69 -15.63
CA TYR A 145 -0.31 4.00 -15.05
C TYR A 145 -1.19 5.10 -15.67
N ASP A 146 -1.34 5.09 -17.00
CA ASP A 146 -2.16 6.07 -17.71
C ASP A 146 -3.64 5.93 -17.34
N VAL A 147 -4.17 4.71 -17.30
CA VAL A 147 -5.55 4.43 -16.86
C VAL A 147 -5.76 4.77 -15.38
N TRP A 148 -4.79 4.50 -14.52
CA TRP A 148 -4.84 4.95 -13.13
C TRP A 148 -5.00 6.46 -13.02
N LYS A 149 -4.25 7.24 -13.79
CA LYS A 149 -4.36 8.70 -13.82
C LYS A 149 -5.70 9.18 -14.37
N GLU A 150 -6.19 8.50 -15.40
CA GLU A 150 -7.46 8.81 -16.06
C GLU A 150 -8.64 8.59 -15.11
N THR A 151 -8.66 7.47 -14.41
CA THR A 151 -9.80 7.06 -13.58
C THR A 151 -9.79 7.66 -12.18
N GLY A 152 -8.64 8.05 -11.66
CA GLY A 152 -8.47 8.54 -10.28
C GLY A 152 -8.72 7.48 -9.19
N GLN A 153 -8.89 6.21 -9.57
CA GLN A 153 -9.03 5.10 -8.62
C GLN A 153 -7.69 4.78 -7.97
N VAL A 154 -7.70 4.05 -6.87
CA VAL A 154 -6.46 3.56 -6.25
C VAL A 154 -5.92 2.39 -7.06
N LEU A 155 -4.66 2.48 -7.50
CA LEU A 155 -3.89 1.35 -8.01
C LEU A 155 -2.70 1.11 -7.07
N TYR A 156 -2.67 -0.04 -6.43
CA TYR A 156 -1.58 -0.44 -5.56
C TYR A 156 -0.94 -1.73 -6.06
N ILE A 157 0.37 -1.74 -6.19
CA ILE A 157 1.13 -2.94 -6.56
C ILE A 157 1.74 -3.57 -5.32
N GLY A 158 1.50 -4.84 -5.11
CA GLY A 158 1.91 -5.63 -3.96
C GLY A 158 3.41 -5.88 -3.86
N GLN A 159 4.22 -4.82 -3.96
CA GLN A 159 5.67 -4.90 -3.83
C GLN A 159 6.04 -5.33 -2.42
N GLN A 160 6.59 -6.54 -2.32
CA GLN A 160 7.04 -7.10 -1.06
C GLN A 160 8.11 -6.19 -0.44
N ARG A 161 8.14 -6.15 0.90
CA ARG A 161 9.19 -5.52 1.69
C ARG A 161 9.21 -3.99 1.67
N LEU A 162 8.37 -3.33 0.89
CA LEU A 162 8.29 -1.88 0.86
C LEU A 162 7.98 -1.31 2.27
N PHE A 163 7.19 -2.03 3.07
CA PHE A 163 6.83 -1.69 4.45
C PHE A 163 7.54 -2.54 5.51
N ASP A 164 8.47 -3.42 5.10
CA ASP A 164 9.27 -4.20 6.05
C ASP A 164 10.23 -3.28 6.80
N LYS A 165 10.12 -3.26 8.12
CA LYS A 165 10.91 -2.40 9.01
C LYS A 165 12.43 -2.55 8.80
N LYS A 166 12.89 -3.76 8.44
CA LYS A 166 14.32 -4.03 8.17
C LYS A 166 14.78 -3.30 6.91
N TYR A 167 13.96 -3.33 5.83
CA TYR A 167 14.28 -2.66 4.57
C TYR A 167 14.17 -1.14 4.70
N ILE A 168 13.14 -0.63 5.38
CA ILE A 168 13.00 0.81 5.67
C ILE A 168 14.24 1.29 6.44
N ARG A 169 14.65 0.56 7.48
CA ARG A 169 15.84 0.91 8.28
C ARG A 169 17.13 0.84 7.46
N ALA A 170 17.28 -0.17 6.61
CA ALA A 170 18.45 -0.30 5.73
C ALA A 170 18.54 0.88 4.74
N VAL A 171 17.43 1.24 4.09
CA VAL A 171 17.37 2.39 3.17
C VAL A 171 17.68 3.70 3.91
N SER A 172 17.12 3.91 5.10
CA SER A 172 17.37 5.09 5.92
C SER A 172 18.86 5.20 6.30
N ASN A 173 19.48 4.09 6.68
CA ASN A 173 20.91 4.07 7.03
C ASN A 173 21.79 4.37 5.81
N LEU A 174 21.50 3.77 4.65
CA LEU A 174 22.22 4.04 3.40
C LEU A 174 22.06 5.49 2.95
N SER A 175 20.87 6.06 3.06
CA SER A 175 20.60 7.47 2.75
C SER A 175 21.37 8.40 3.70
N GLY A 176 21.45 8.07 4.98
CA GLY A 176 22.26 8.79 5.96
C GLY A 176 23.76 8.72 5.66
N MET A 177 24.28 7.54 5.29
CA MET A 177 25.69 7.37 4.87
C MET A 177 26.02 8.14 3.59
N CYS A 178 25.11 8.15 2.62
CA CYS A 178 25.29 8.92 1.38
C CYS A 178 25.35 10.43 1.67
N SER A 179 24.54 10.93 2.57
CA SER A 179 24.57 12.34 3.00
C SER A 179 25.89 12.70 3.72
N CYS A 180 26.42 11.80 4.54
CA CYS A 180 27.70 12.00 5.20
C CYS A 180 28.89 11.99 4.23
N SER A 181 28.91 11.05 3.26
CA SER A 181 29.94 10.97 2.25
C SER A 181 29.92 12.16 1.28
N PHE A 182 28.73 12.69 0.99
CA PHE A 182 28.55 13.88 0.16
C PHE A 182 29.06 15.15 0.89
N ARG A 183 28.75 15.30 2.19
CA ARG A 183 29.30 16.41 2.99
C ARG A 183 30.82 16.38 3.06
N ALA A 184 31.41 15.20 3.20
CA ALA A 184 32.87 15.06 3.24
C ALA A 184 33.54 15.39 1.90
N ARG A 185 32.87 15.16 0.76
CA ARG A 185 33.36 15.53 -0.58
C ARG A 185 33.07 16.97 -0.97
N SER A 186 31.96 17.55 -0.54
CA SER A 186 31.60 18.93 -0.88
C SER A 186 32.48 19.95 -0.18
N ALA A 187 33.16 19.58 0.92
CA ALA A 187 34.18 20.40 1.54
C ALA A 187 35.48 20.57 0.69
N ARG A 188 35.61 19.79 -0.40
CA ARG A 188 36.74 19.84 -1.33
C ARG A 188 36.44 20.24 -2.76
N SER A 189 35.19 20.49 -3.15
CA SER A 189 34.85 20.89 -4.51
C SER A 189 33.55 21.66 -4.55
N SER A 190 33.67 22.98 -4.62
CA SER A 190 32.57 23.88 -4.95
C SER A 190 32.26 23.79 -6.45
N ARG A 191 31.31 23.02 -6.85
CA ARG A 191 30.37 23.21 -7.99
C ARG A 191 29.59 21.94 -8.26
N CYS A 192 28.32 21.94 -7.94
CA CYS A 192 27.36 21.04 -8.55
C CYS A 192 26.06 21.81 -8.86
N VAL A 193 25.78 21.94 -10.15
CA VAL A 193 24.57 22.58 -10.67
C VAL A 193 23.43 21.57 -10.58
N THR A 194 22.34 21.94 -9.92
CA THR A 194 21.10 21.16 -9.85
C THR A 194 20.03 21.78 -10.75
N SER A 195 19.65 21.10 -11.81
CA SER A 195 18.38 21.33 -12.49
C SER A 195 17.69 19.98 -12.72
N GLY A 196 16.47 19.82 -12.25
CA GLY A 196 15.65 18.63 -12.52
C GLY A 196 14.48 18.50 -11.55
N SER A 197 13.28 18.56 -12.10
CA SER A 197 11.99 18.40 -11.42
C SER A 197 11.85 17.02 -10.79
N ALA A 198 11.32 16.97 -9.57
CA ALA A 198 11.09 15.76 -8.80
C ALA A 198 9.58 15.46 -8.71
N ILE A 199 9.22 14.20 -8.93
CA ILE A 199 7.87 13.69 -8.69
C ILE A 199 7.89 12.98 -7.33
N THR A 200 6.97 13.34 -6.45
CA THR A 200 6.84 12.75 -5.11
C THR A 200 5.58 11.90 -5.05
N THR A 201 5.75 10.61 -4.81
CA THR A 201 4.67 9.71 -4.41
C THR A 201 5.12 8.96 -3.17
N GLY A 202 4.37 9.08 -2.06
CA GLY A 202 4.60 8.31 -0.84
C GLY A 202 5.97 8.49 -0.18
N GLY A 203 6.57 9.69 -0.24
CA GLY A 203 7.82 9.99 0.46
C GLY A 203 9.12 9.47 -0.20
N VAL A 204 9.04 8.80 -1.35
CA VAL A 204 10.21 8.34 -2.10
C VAL A 204 10.35 9.18 -3.37
N ARG A 205 11.47 9.88 -3.52
CA ARG A 205 11.79 10.67 -4.73
C ARG A 205 12.53 9.81 -5.75
N PHE A 206 11.92 9.60 -6.89
CA PHE A 206 12.60 9.05 -8.06
C PHE A 206 12.99 10.19 -9.03
N ARG A 207 14.21 10.15 -9.52
CA ARG A 207 14.70 11.08 -10.54
C ARG A 207 14.71 10.36 -11.88
N LEU A 208 13.92 10.83 -12.83
CA LEU A 208 14.03 10.42 -14.22
C LEU A 208 15.18 11.21 -14.87
N LEU A 209 16.18 10.52 -15.35
CA LEU A 209 17.21 11.10 -16.23
C LEU A 209 16.57 11.28 -17.62
N SER A 210 16.40 12.54 -18.03
CA SER A 210 16.09 12.86 -19.42
C SER A 210 17.36 12.73 -20.24
N SER A 211 17.42 11.77 -21.15
CA SER A 211 18.38 11.73 -22.22
C SER A 211 17.95 12.73 -23.29
N SER A 212 18.59 13.86 -23.34
CA SER A 212 18.63 14.71 -24.54
C SER A 212 19.88 14.35 -25.32
N GLY A 213 19.71 13.71 -26.44
CA GLY A 213 20.62 13.67 -27.55
C GLY A 213 19.98 14.35 -28.71
#